data_82cab6e698b198a354e4e517eac96348
#
_entry.id   82cab6e698b198a354e4e517eac96348
#
_cell.length_a   1.000
_cell.length_b   1.000
_cell.length_c   1.000
_cell.angle_alpha   90.00
_cell.angle_beta   90.00
_cell.angle_gamma   90.00
#
_symmetry.space_group_name_H-M   'P 1'
#
loop_
_entity.id
_entity.type
_entity.pdbx_description
1 polymer ?
#
loop_
_entity_poly.entity_id
_entity_poly.type
_entity_poly.pdbx_seq_one_letter_code
_entity_poly.pdbx_strand_id
1 'polypeptide(L)'
;MKHKIETVYENEDIIVLNKPCGLLVPPGRGHNASEQNLLSLLKKSSREIYAVDNLDKDVSGLIIFTKNKKTYTYLTDLFKSGKVIKKYYALIEGRFEDRKGEIDKPIKRGGSGRMSVHFNGKPSITKYLLLRYLKGATLIELSPLTATRHQIRVHLYYRKRPIIGDKLYGDLSSQENYLRIMLHSAILEFEMPDGKKMKLKKDPPAEFLDILERFE
;
A
#
# COMPACT_ATOMS: atom_id res chain seq x y z
N MET A 1 18.38 -10.93 6.58
CA MET A 1 18.12 -10.10 7.79
C MET A 1 16.73 -10.44 8.32
N LYS A 2 16.60 -10.67 9.64
CA LYS A 2 15.26 -10.83 10.26
C LYS A 2 14.60 -9.44 10.30
N HIS A 3 13.59 -9.21 9.49
CA HIS A 3 12.80 -7.98 9.57
C HIS A 3 12.13 -7.91 10.95
N LYS A 4 12.46 -6.89 11.74
CA LYS A 4 11.71 -6.60 12.96
C LYS A 4 10.35 -6.02 12.54
N ILE A 5 9.29 -6.81 12.70
CA ILE A 5 7.92 -6.40 12.40
C ILE A 5 7.35 -5.74 13.65
N GLU A 6 6.97 -4.48 13.51
CA GLU A 6 6.39 -3.69 14.61
C GLU A 6 4.88 -3.91 14.67
N THR A 7 4.38 -4.25 15.84
CA THR A 7 2.95 -4.24 16.14
C THR A 7 2.53 -2.82 16.51
N VAL A 8 1.63 -2.24 15.72
CA VAL A 8 1.10 -0.87 15.94
C VAL A 8 -0.11 -0.90 16.85
N TYR A 9 -0.96 -1.93 16.70
CA TYR A 9 -2.13 -2.14 17.54
C TYR A 9 -2.47 -3.63 17.58
N GLU A 10 -2.92 -4.11 18.72
CA GLU A 10 -3.37 -5.48 18.90
C GLU A 10 -4.44 -5.57 19.99
N ASN A 11 -5.46 -6.40 19.75
CA ASN A 11 -6.45 -6.83 20.74
C ASN A 11 -6.86 -8.29 20.48
N GLU A 12 -7.96 -8.75 21.05
CA GLU A 12 -8.46 -10.13 20.89
C GLU A 12 -8.89 -10.43 19.45
N ASP A 13 -9.36 -9.43 18.68
CA ASP A 13 -9.96 -9.58 17.36
C ASP A 13 -9.02 -9.28 16.20
N ILE A 14 -8.12 -8.33 16.37
CA ILE A 14 -7.26 -7.83 15.28
C ILE A 14 -5.82 -7.63 15.72
N ILE A 15 -4.92 -7.65 14.72
CA ILE A 15 -3.55 -7.16 14.83
C ILE A 15 -3.25 -6.24 13.64
N VAL A 16 -2.73 -5.05 13.91
CA VAL A 16 -2.26 -4.10 12.90
C VAL A 16 -0.75 -3.96 13.02
N LEU A 17 -0.08 -4.18 11.92
CA LEU A 17 1.38 -4.19 11.82
C LEU A 17 1.88 -3.06 10.95
N ASN A 18 3.09 -2.62 11.21
CA ASN A 18 3.91 -1.84 10.29
C ASN A 18 4.76 -2.80 9.45
N LYS A 19 4.27 -3.12 8.24
CA LYS A 19 4.96 -4.03 7.33
C LYS A 19 6.23 -3.36 6.79
N PRO A 20 7.39 -3.98 6.89
CA PRO A 20 8.59 -3.49 6.20
C PRO A 20 8.47 -3.65 4.68
N CYS A 21 9.26 -2.88 3.93
CA CYS A 21 9.49 -3.10 2.50
C CYS A 21 10.15 -4.46 2.27
N GLY A 22 9.89 -5.08 1.12
CA GLY A 22 10.50 -6.36 0.71
C GLY A 22 9.84 -7.62 1.26
N LEU A 23 8.84 -7.51 2.14
CA LEU A 23 8.12 -8.65 2.72
C LEU A 23 6.75 -8.84 2.07
N LEU A 24 6.49 -10.04 1.54
CA LEU A 24 5.17 -10.45 1.04
C LEU A 24 4.16 -10.56 2.18
N VAL A 25 2.88 -10.32 1.89
CA VAL A 25 1.77 -10.53 2.86
C VAL A 25 1.31 -11.97 2.81
N PRO A 26 0.49 -12.44 1.86
CA PRO A 26 0.31 -13.86 1.57
C PRO A 26 1.26 -14.29 0.43
N PRO A 27 1.51 -15.59 0.25
CA PRO A 27 2.21 -16.07 -0.93
C PRO A 27 1.39 -15.72 -2.18
N GLY A 28 1.99 -14.97 -3.11
CA GLY A 28 1.36 -14.64 -4.40
C GLY A 28 1.38 -15.85 -5.34
N ARG A 29 0.51 -15.85 -6.37
CA ARG A 29 0.61 -16.82 -7.47
C ARG A 29 1.96 -16.67 -8.15
N GLY A 30 2.74 -17.77 -8.22
CA GLY A 30 4.08 -17.79 -8.81
C GLY A 30 5.24 -17.54 -7.84
N HIS A 31 4.98 -17.30 -6.54
CA HIS A 31 5.99 -17.36 -5.49
C HIS A 31 6.05 -18.78 -4.90
N ASN A 32 7.25 -19.23 -4.58
CA ASN A 32 7.43 -20.53 -3.92
C ASN A 32 6.70 -20.52 -2.58
N ALA A 33 5.96 -21.59 -2.27
CA ALA A 33 5.26 -21.75 -0.99
C ALA A 33 6.21 -21.67 0.22
N SER A 34 7.52 -21.88 -0.01
CA SER A 34 8.59 -21.75 0.98
C SER A 34 9.06 -20.31 1.21
N GLU A 35 8.65 -19.32 0.38
CA GLU A 35 9.05 -17.93 0.60
C GLU A 35 8.39 -17.38 1.86
N GLN A 36 9.23 -16.93 2.79
CA GLN A 36 8.76 -16.34 4.05
C GLN A 36 7.86 -15.13 3.77
N ASN A 37 6.65 -15.15 4.31
CA ASN A 37 5.66 -14.09 4.15
C ASN A 37 5.04 -13.72 5.51
N LEU A 38 4.46 -12.53 5.58
CA LEU A 38 3.95 -11.97 6.83
C LEU A 38 2.86 -12.87 7.47
N LEU A 39 1.95 -13.40 6.66
CA LEU A 39 0.90 -14.30 7.16
C LEU A 39 1.48 -15.59 7.75
N SER A 40 2.51 -16.18 7.11
CA SER A 40 3.17 -17.39 7.61
C SER A 40 3.93 -17.13 8.93
N LEU A 41 4.50 -15.93 9.09
CA LEU A 41 5.15 -15.53 10.34
C LEU A 41 4.13 -15.41 11.48
N LEU A 42 3.00 -14.77 11.24
CA LEU A 42 1.94 -14.61 12.23
C LEU A 42 1.30 -15.95 12.64
N LYS A 43 1.12 -16.87 11.70
CA LYS A 43 0.58 -18.21 11.99
C LYS A 43 1.46 -19.08 12.89
N LYS A 44 2.73 -18.71 13.08
CA LYS A 44 3.60 -19.37 14.06
C LYS A 44 3.25 -19.01 15.51
N SER A 45 2.72 -17.80 15.73
CA SER A 45 2.32 -17.31 17.05
C SER A 45 0.83 -17.46 17.36
N SER A 46 -0.01 -17.62 16.32
CA SER A 46 -1.46 -17.79 16.48
C SER A 46 -2.01 -18.71 15.41
N ARG A 47 -2.88 -19.67 15.84
CA ARG A 47 -3.49 -20.65 14.91
C ARG A 47 -4.49 -20.01 13.95
N GLU A 48 -5.22 -18.98 14.39
CA GLU A 48 -6.27 -18.31 13.61
C GLU A 48 -5.84 -16.88 13.27
N ILE A 49 -5.26 -16.72 12.08
CA ILE A 49 -4.92 -15.41 11.52
C ILE A 49 -5.39 -15.36 10.07
N TYR A 50 -6.14 -14.30 9.75
CA TYR A 50 -6.72 -14.07 8.44
C TYR A 50 -6.28 -12.72 7.89
N ALA A 51 -5.80 -12.70 6.65
CA ALA A 51 -5.44 -11.47 5.95
C ALA A 51 -6.71 -10.87 5.31
N VAL A 52 -7.18 -9.74 5.81
CA VAL A 52 -8.31 -8.98 5.22
C VAL A 52 -7.86 -7.90 4.25
N ASP A 53 -6.59 -7.54 4.33
CA ASP A 53 -5.94 -6.50 3.54
C ASP A 53 -4.67 -7.05 2.90
N ASN A 54 -4.16 -6.36 1.89
CA ASN A 54 -2.91 -6.70 1.24
C ASN A 54 -2.10 -5.45 0.89
N LEU A 55 -0.79 -5.56 0.96
CA LEU A 55 0.17 -4.58 0.45
C LEU A 55 1.13 -5.28 -0.51
N ASP A 56 1.55 -4.57 -1.55
CA ASP A 56 2.61 -5.06 -2.43
C ASP A 56 3.87 -5.37 -1.63
N LYS A 57 4.69 -6.31 -2.11
CA LYS A 57 5.94 -6.74 -1.46
C LYS A 57 6.80 -5.54 -1.06
N ASP A 58 6.97 -4.59 -1.98
CA ASP A 58 7.90 -3.47 -1.84
C ASP A 58 7.27 -2.24 -1.16
N VAL A 59 5.97 -2.26 -0.85
CA VAL A 59 5.28 -1.20 -0.11
C VAL A 59 5.37 -1.47 1.39
N SER A 60 5.66 -0.44 2.17
CA SER A 60 5.70 -0.49 3.63
C SER A 60 4.45 0.11 4.28
N GLY A 61 4.28 -0.07 5.59
CA GLY A 61 3.28 0.61 6.40
C GLY A 61 2.16 -0.27 6.93
N LEU A 62 1.06 0.38 7.31
CA LEU A 62 -0.04 -0.23 8.04
C LEU A 62 -0.75 -1.31 7.22
N ILE A 63 -0.89 -2.48 7.85
CA ILE A 63 -1.65 -3.61 7.35
C ILE A 63 -2.38 -4.29 8.51
N ILE A 64 -3.62 -4.74 8.27
CA ILE A 64 -4.47 -5.36 9.28
C ILE A 64 -4.72 -6.84 9.00
N PHE A 65 -4.71 -7.62 10.08
CA PHE A 65 -5.14 -9.03 10.11
C PHE A 65 -6.18 -9.22 11.19
N THR A 66 -7.00 -10.25 11.08
CA THR A 66 -7.95 -10.64 12.12
C THR A 66 -7.56 -11.95 12.76
N LYS A 67 -7.91 -12.11 14.04
CA LYS A 67 -7.60 -13.28 14.87
C LYS A 67 -8.75 -14.26 14.97
N ASN A 68 -9.90 -13.94 14.39
CA ASN A 68 -11.07 -14.82 14.33
C ASN A 68 -11.88 -14.60 13.04
N LYS A 69 -12.70 -15.58 12.69
CA LYS A 69 -13.47 -15.59 11.44
C LYS A 69 -14.62 -14.59 11.44
N LYS A 70 -15.22 -14.29 12.60
CA LYS A 70 -16.32 -13.31 12.72
C LYS A 70 -15.83 -11.92 12.30
N THR A 71 -14.74 -11.46 12.90
CA THR A 71 -14.13 -10.16 12.59
C THR A 71 -13.56 -10.14 11.16
N TYR A 72 -13.04 -11.27 10.66
CA TYR A 72 -12.62 -11.39 9.27
C TYR A 72 -13.75 -11.11 8.28
N THR A 73 -14.93 -11.72 8.48
CA THR A 73 -16.08 -11.51 7.61
C THR A 73 -16.52 -10.03 7.67
N TYR A 74 -16.66 -9.50 8.87
CA TYR A 74 -17.06 -8.10 9.08
C TYR A 74 -16.11 -7.10 8.38
N LEU A 75 -14.81 -7.18 8.65
CA LEU A 75 -13.84 -6.26 8.04
C LEU A 75 -13.73 -6.46 6.54
N THR A 76 -13.85 -7.70 6.04
CA THR A 76 -13.87 -7.95 4.59
C THR A 76 -15.03 -7.21 3.91
N ASP A 77 -16.20 -7.17 4.55
CA ASP A 77 -17.36 -6.45 4.02
C ASP A 77 -17.19 -4.93 4.11
N LEU A 78 -16.53 -4.42 5.17
CA LEU A 78 -16.14 -3.00 5.23
C LEU A 78 -15.16 -2.61 4.11
N PHE A 79 -14.16 -3.45 3.82
CA PHE A 79 -13.24 -3.22 2.71
C PHE A 79 -13.96 -3.22 1.36
N LYS A 80 -14.86 -4.20 1.11
CA LYS A 80 -15.64 -4.29 -0.14
C LYS A 80 -16.59 -3.12 -0.33
N SER A 81 -17.19 -2.62 0.75
CA SER A 81 -18.12 -1.48 0.73
C SER A 81 -17.41 -0.11 0.75
N GLY A 82 -16.08 -0.07 0.73
CA GLY A 82 -15.31 1.18 0.75
C GLY A 82 -15.39 1.97 2.05
N LYS A 83 -15.81 1.34 3.15
CA LYS A 83 -15.92 1.96 4.47
C LYS A 83 -14.60 1.98 5.25
N VAL A 84 -13.57 1.31 4.75
CA VAL A 84 -12.20 1.41 5.28
C VAL A 84 -11.47 2.50 4.51
N ILE A 85 -10.94 3.47 5.23
CA ILE A 85 -10.13 4.55 4.66
C ILE A 85 -8.66 4.18 4.80
N LYS A 86 -7.97 4.10 3.68
CA LYS A 86 -6.51 3.95 3.62
C LYS A 86 -5.90 5.15 2.96
N LYS A 87 -4.86 5.71 3.59
CA LYS A 87 -4.07 6.78 2.96
C LYS A 87 -2.61 6.38 2.91
N TYR A 88 -2.01 6.71 1.79
CA TYR A 88 -0.61 6.43 1.49
C TYR A 88 0.14 7.73 1.30
N TYR A 89 1.37 7.77 1.75
CA TYR A 89 2.32 8.80 1.32
C TYR A 89 3.21 8.23 0.23
N ALA A 90 3.40 9.03 -0.82
CA ALA A 90 4.31 8.70 -1.91
C ALA A 90 5.16 9.90 -2.28
N LEU A 91 6.42 9.63 -2.67
CA LEU A 91 7.27 10.57 -3.35
C LEU A 91 7.26 10.23 -4.84
N ILE A 92 6.81 11.18 -5.67
CA ILE A 92 6.65 11.00 -7.12
C ILE A 92 7.58 11.91 -7.90
N GLU A 93 7.91 11.52 -9.12
CA GLU A 93 8.70 12.36 -10.03
C GLU A 93 7.89 13.56 -10.53
N GLY A 94 8.55 14.72 -10.56
CA GLY A 94 8.00 15.95 -11.11
C GLY A 94 6.84 16.54 -10.30
N ARG A 95 5.93 17.24 -10.99
CA ARG A 95 4.83 17.99 -10.36
C ARG A 95 3.48 17.60 -10.95
N PHE A 96 2.44 17.56 -10.10
CA PHE A 96 1.06 17.66 -10.54
C PHE A 96 0.68 19.14 -10.73
N GLU A 97 -0.18 19.42 -11.69
CA GLU A 97 -0.72 20.76 -11.92
C GLU A 97 -1.71 21.13 -10.82
N ASP A 98 -2.61 20.20 -10.49
CA ASP A 98 -3.63 20.38 -9.47
C ASP A 98 -3.16 19.92 -8.09
N ARG A 99 -3.49 20.72 -7.06
CA ARG A 99 -3.16 20.37 -5.67
C ARG A 99 -3.94 19.17 -5.15
N LYS A 100 -5.11 18.89 -5.70
CA LYS A 100 -5.97 17.76 -5.35
C LYS A 100 -6.77 17.29 -6.56
N GLY A 101 -7.12 16.04 -6.60
CA GLY A 101 -7.95 15.47 -7.65
C GLY A 101 -8.12 13.98 -7.51
N GLU A 102 -8.59 13.36 -8.58
CA GLU A 102 -8.73 11.91 -8.66
C GLU A 102 -8.23 11.39 -10.01
N ILE A 103 -7.77 10.15 -9.99
CA ILE A 103 -7.43 9.39 -11.17
C ILE A 103 -8.46 8.27 -11.25
N ASP A 104 -9.45 8.45 -12.13
CA ASP A 104 -10.49 7.48 -12.43
C ASP A 104 -10.15 6.80 -13.76
N LYS A 105 -9.43 5.69 -13.68
CA LYS A 105 -9.00 4.91 -14.84
C LYS A 105 -9.06 3.42 -14.54
N PRO A 106 -9.76 2.63 -15.37
CA PRO A 106 -9.86 1.20 -15.18
C PRO A 106 -8.52 0.50 -15.43
N ILE A 107 -8.23 -0.52 -14.61
CA ILE A 107 -6.96 -1.24 -14.61
C ILE A 107 -7.17 -2.70 -14.98
N LYS A 108 -6.33 -3.21 -15.88
CA LYS A 108 -6.32 -4.60 -16.35
C LYS A 108 -4.92 -5.21 -16.22
N ARG A 109 -4.88 -6.52 -16.06
CA ARG A 109 -3.65 -7.30 -16.15
C ARG A 109 -3.30 -7.53 -17.60
N GLY A 110 -2.11 -7.12 -18.04
CA GLY A 110 -1.56 -7.39 -19.36
C GLY A 110 -1.02 -8.82 -19.50
N GLY A 111 -0.64 -9.20 -20.73
CA GLY A 111 -0.09 -10.52 -21.05
C GLY A 111 1.19 -10.86 -20.29
N SER A 112 2.05 -9.88 -20.01
CA SER A 112 3.27 -10.01 -19.18
C SER A 112 2.98 -10.15 -17.68
N GLY A 113 1.71 -10.06 -17.25
CA GLY A 113 1.32 -10.03 -15.82
C GLY A 113 1.45 -8.66 -15.16
N ARG A 114 2.00 -7.65 -15.86
CA ARG A 114 2.03 -6.25 -15.43
C ARG A 114 0.63 -5.65 -15.52
N MET A 115 0.28 -4.79 -14.55
CA MET A 115 -1.00 -4.07 -14.58
C MET A 115 -0.85 -2.80 -15.44
N SER A 116 -1.93 -2.39 -16.11
CA SER A 116 -1.96 -1.17 -16.92
C SER A 116 -3.36 -0.57 -16.96
N VAL A 117 -3.45 0.74 -17.20
CA VAL A 117 -4.74 1.39 -17.53
C VAL A 117 -5.23 0.85 -18.86
N HIS A 118 -6.48 0.40 -18.88
CA HIS A 118 -7.10 -0.16 -20.09
C HIS A 118 -8.63 -0.04 -20.01
N PHE A 119 -9.31 0.35 -21.10
CA PHE A 119 -10.76 0.62 -21.11
C PHE A 119 -11.61 -0.58 -20.66
N ASN A 120 -11.18 -1.82 -20.93
CA ASN A 120 -11.83 -3.06 -20.47
C ASN A 120 -11.27 -3.55 -19.09
N GLY A 121 -10.70 -2.65 -18.30
CA GLY A 121 -10.16 -2.97 -16.99
C GLY A 121 -11.21 -2.94 -15.89
N LYS A 122 -10.80 -3.33 -14.68
CA LYS A 122 -11.60 -3.15 -13.46
C LYS A 122 -11.67 -1.66 -13.11
N PRO A 123 -12.86 -1.07 -12.88
CA PRO A 123 -12.99 0.30 -12.41
C PRO A 123 -12.09 0.55 -11.21
N SER A 124 -11.32 1.62 -11.26
CA SER A 124 -10.31 1.91 -10.25
C SER A 124 -10.18 3.42 -10.07
N ILE A 125 -10.35 3.89 -8.83
CA ILE A 125 -10.34 5.31 -8.49
C ILE A 125 -9.32 5.55 -7.37
N THR A 126 -8.42 6.52 -7.58
CA THR A 126 -7.45 6.97 -6.58
C THR A 126 -7.53 8.47 -6.42
N LYS A 127 -7.92 8.95 -5.25
CA LYS A 127 -7.84 10.38 -4.89
C LYS A 127 -6.43 10.74 -4.49
N TYR A 128 -6.03 11.97 -4.75
CA TYR A 128 -4.75 12.50 -4.34
C TYR A 128 -4.85 13.91 -3.76
N LEU A 129 -3.94 14.21 -2.86
CA LEU A 129 -3.70 15.53 -2.27
C LEU A 129 -2.20 15.79 -2.26
N LEU A 130 -1.79 16.85 -2.92
CA LEU A 130 -0.41 17.32 -2.89
C LEU A 130 -0.10 17.88 -1.51
N LEU A 131 0.94 17.37 -0.87
CA LEU A 131 1.39 17.82 0.43
C LEU A 131 2.51 18.86 0.31
N ARG A 132 3.53 18.58 -0.51
CA ARG A 132 4.70 19.44 -0.64
C ARG A 132 5.35 19.30 -2.02
N TYR A 133 5.67 20.40 -2.67
CA TYR A 133 6.57 20.44 -3.82
C TYR A 133 8.02 20.45 -3.35
N LEU A 134 8.86 19.71 -4.06
CA LEU A 134 10.29 19.56 -3.81
C LEU A 134 11.05 19.78 -5.10
N LYS A 135 12.37 19.82 -5.04
CA LYS A 135 13.24 19.97 -6.22
C LYS A 135 13.18 18.70 -7.10
N GLY A 136 12.39 18.77 -8.19
CA GLY A 136 12.22 17.64 -9.12
C GLY A 136 11.27 16.52 -8.64
N ALA A 137 10.66 16.63 -7.46
CA ALA A 137 9.76 15.66 -6.90
C ALA A 137 8.53 16.30 -6.21
N THR A 138 7.56 15.48 -5.86
CA THR A 138 6.39 15.91 -5.08
C THR A 138 6.05 14.85 -4.04
N LEU A 139 5.88 15.30 -2.78
CA LEU A 139 5.27 14.48 -1.73
C LEU A 139 3.75 14.59 -1.84
N ILE A 140 3.07 13.44 -1.94
CA ILE A 140 1.64 13.34 -2.20
C ILE A 140 0.96 12.35 -1.24
N GLU A 141 -0.24 12.68 -0.77
CA GLU A 141 -1.15 11.75 -0.10
C GLU A 141 -2.08 11.12 -1.14
N LEU A 142 -2.29 9.83 -1.06
CA LEU A 142 -3.12 9.05 -1.97
C LEU A 142 -4.15 8.24 -1.20
N SER A 143 -5.40 8.31 -1.63
CA SER A 143 -6.52 7.57 -1.04
C SER A 143 -7.19 6.71 -2.12
N PRO A 144 -6.83 5.43 -2.28
CA PRO A 144 -7.52 4.54 -3.21
C PRO A 144 -8.93 4.24 -2.70
N LEU A 145 -9.95 4.50 -3.52
CA LEU A 145 -11.35 4.18 -3.22
C LEU A 145 -11.74 2.77 -3.66
N THR A 146 -10.89 2.13 -4.43
CA THR A 146 -11.03 0.76 -4.94
C THR A 146 -9.75 -0.02 -4.63
N ALA A 147 -9.83 -1.35 -4.68
CA ALA A 147 -8.69 -2.23 -4.38
C ALA A 147 -8.34 -3.07 -5.62
N THR A 148 -7.55 -2.51 -6.52
CA THR A 148 -6.98 -3.20 -7.67
C THR A 148 -5.47 -3.37 -7.47
N ARG A 149 -4.93 -4.50 -7.89
CA ARG A 149 -3.50 -4.79 -7.75
C ARG A 149 -2.65 -3.66 -8.35
N HIS A 150 -1.64 -3.19 -7.64
CA HIS A 150 -0.72 -2.11 -8.01
C HIS A 150 -1.41 -0.77 -8.38
N GLN A 151 -2.67 -0.56 -7.96
CA GLN A 151 -3.51 0.55 -8.42
C GLN A 151 -2.83 1.91 -8.34
N ILE A 152 -2.30 2.29 -7.18
CA ILE A 152 -1.62 3.58 -6.97
C ILE A 152 -0.46 3.74 -7.96
N ARG A 153 0.38 2.71 -8.07
CA ARG A 153 1.58 2.69 -8.93
C ARG A 153 1.21 2.86 -10.41
N VAL A 154 0.19 2.13 -10.86
CA VAL A 154 -0.32 2.18 -12.24
C VAL A 154 -0.94 3.53 -12.57
N HIS A 155 -1.73 4.08 -11.66
CA HIS A 155 -2.37 5.38 -11.84
C HIS A 155 -1.35 6.51 -11.93
N LEU A 156 -0.33 6.52 -11.07
CA LEU A 156 0.72 7.53 -11.10
C LEU A 156 1.61 7.40 -12.36
N TYR A 157 1.92 6.17 -12.77
CA TYR A 157 2.61 5.91 -14.04
C TYR A 157 1.80 6.40 -15.25
N TYR A 158 0.49 6.12 -15.28
CA TYR A 158 -0.42 6.63 -16.32
C TYR A 158 -0.40 8.17 -16.41
N ARG A 159 -0.31 8.85 -15.26
CA ARG A 159 -0.18 10.31 -15.18
C ARG A 159 1.22 10.81 -15.52
N LYS A 160 2.15 9.96 -15.96
CA LYS A 160 3.56 10.28 -16.21
C LYS A 160 4.25 10.88 -14.98
N ARG A 161 3.86 10.43 -13.81
CA ARG A 161 4.42 10.81 -12.50
C ARG A 161 4.67 9.53 -11.68
N PRO A 162 5.63 8.68 -12.12
CA PRO A 162 5.90 7.45 -11.42
C PRO A 162 6.39 7.72 -10.00
N ILE A 163 6.20 6.73 -9.13
CA ILE A 163 6.73 6.78 -7.77
C ILE A 163 8.25 6.57 -7.84
N ILE A 164 8.99 7.38 -7.10
CA ILE A 164 10.45 7.23 -6.98
C ILE A 164 10.77 5.86 -6.38
N GLY A 165 11.72 5.15 -6.98
CA GLY A 165 12.11 3.79 -6.61
C GLY A 165 11.18 2.68 -7.13
N ASP A 166 10.19 3.01 -7.97
CA ASP A 166 9.32 2.00 -8.58
C ASP A 166 9.98 1.36 -9.83
N LYS A 167 10.77 0.32 -9.60
CA LYS A 167 11.49 -0.42 -10.66
C LYS A 167 10.57 -1.16 -11.64
N LEU A 168 9.27 -1.29 -11.32
CA LEU A 168 8.31 -1.98 -12.19
C LEU A 168 7.60 -1.01 -13.14
N TYR A 169 7.28 0.21 -12.69
CA TYR A 169 6.48 1.17 -13.46
C TYR A 169 7.26 2.43 -13.83
N GLY A 170 8.31 2.81 -13.11
CA GLY A 170 9.22 3.89 -13.48
C GLY A 170 10.22 3.49 -14.57
N ASP A 171 11.04 4.44 -14.99
CA ASP A 171 12.18 4.17 -15.86
C ASP A 171 13.27 3.48 -15.03
N LEU A 172 13.65 2.25 -15.43
CA LEU A 172 14.60 1.43 -14.67
C LEU A 172 15.92 2.15 -14.44
N SER A 173 16.45 2.87 -15.43
CA SER A 173 17.74 3.55 -15.35
C SER A 173 17.79 4.63 -14.25
N SER A 174 16.65 5.32 -14.02
CA SER A 174 16.52 6.31 -12.94
C SER A 174 16.14 5.70 -11.60
N GLN A 175 15.41 4.56 -11.60
CA GLN A 175 14.83 3.97 -10.38
C GLN A 175 15.75 2.96 -9.69
N GLU A 176 16.72 2.37 -10.39
CA GLU A 176 17.60 1.33 -9.82
C GLU A 176 18.50 1.84 -8.68
N ASN A 177 18.80 3.15 -8.66
CA ASN A 177 19.58 3.80 -7.62
C ASN A 177 18.85 3.91 -6.27
N TYR A 178 17.56 3.65 -6.23
CA TYR A 178 16.77 3.67 -5.00
C TYR A 178 16.62 2.26 -4.42
N LEU A 179 16.90 2.12 -3.13
CA LEU A 179 16.82 0.84 -2.42
C LEU A 179 15.40 0.29 -2.35
N ARG A 180 14.39 1.16 -2.41
CA ARG A 180 12.97 0.82 -2.28
C ARG A 180 12.06 1.79 -3.03
N ILE A 181 10.82 1.39 -3.25
CA ILE A 181 9.76 2.28 -3.69
C ILE A 181 9.36 3.27 -2.57
N MET A 182 9.20 4.53 -2.90
CA MET A 182 8.78 5.57 -1.97
C MET A 182 7.24 5.61 -1.88
N LEU A 183 6.66 4.51 -1.41
CA LEU A 183 5.23 4.34 -1.14
C LEU A 183 5.04 3.70 0.24
N HIS A 184 4.22 4.33 1.07
CA HIS A 184 4.00 3.93 2.46
C HIS A 184 2.52 4.04 2.82
N SER A 185 1.92 2.97 3.36
CA SER A 185 0.57 2.94 3.91
C SER A 185 0.57 3.62 5.28
N ALA A 186 0.21 4.91 5.33
CA ALA A 186 0.42 5.77 6.48
C ALA A 186 -0.77 5.83 7.43
N ILE A 187 -2.01 5.76 6.91
CA ILE A 187 -3.23 5.90 7.71
C ILE A 187 -4.20 4.76 7.38
N LEU A 188 -4.80 4.22 8.43
CA LEU A 188 -5.85 3.20 8.35
C LEU A 188 -6.98 3.61 9.29
N GLU A 189 -8.19 3.85 8.74
CA GLU A 189 -9.37 4.20 9.52
C GLU A 189 -10.52 3.23 9.19
N PHE A 190 -11.17 2.71 10.23
CA PHE A 190 -12.30 1.77 10.11
C PHE A 190 -13.09 1.75 11.41
N GLU A 191 -14.25 1.11 11.38
CA GLU A 191 -15.07 0.89 12.57
C GLU A 191 -15.03 -0.59 12.97
N MET A 192 -14.93 -0.86 14.25
CA MET A 192 -14.98 -2.21 14.82
C MET A 192 -16.45 -2.68 14.96
N PRO A 193 -16.71 -4.00 15.12
CA PRO A 193 -18.07 -4.53 15.29
C PRO A 193 -18.84 -3.96 16.49
N ASP A 194 -18.15 -3.45 17.49
CA ASP A 194 -18.72 -2.79 18.68
C ASP A 194 -19.00 -1.28 18.47
N GLY A 195 -18.80 -0.76 17.25
CA GLY A 195 -18.97 0.65 16.89
C GLY A 195 -17.76 1.54 17.22
N LYS A 196 -16.69 1.00 17.78
CA LYS A 196 -15.48 1.76 18.07
C LYS A 196 -14.78 2.18 16.79
N LYS A 197 -14.62 3.49 16.59
CA LYS A 197 -13.88 4.07 15.48
C LYS A 197 -12.38 3.97 15.73
N MET A 198 -11.69 3.33 14.81
CA MET A 198 -10.25 3.17 14.83
C MET A 198 -9.61 4.11 13.81
N LYS A 199 -8.58 4.85 14.26
CA LYS A 199 -7.71 5.66 13.41
C LYS A 199 -6.27 5.41 13.82
N LEU A 200 -5.54 4.73 12.95
CA LEU A 200 -4.15 4.40 13.17
C LEU A 200 -3.29 5.16 12.17
N LYS A 201 -2.18 5.69 12.64
CA LYS A 201 -1.20 6.41 11.83
C LYS A 201 0.19 5.83 12.07
N LYS A 202 0.96 5.71 11.00
CA LYS A 202 2.38 5.37 11.06
C LYS A 202 3.14 6.23 10.06
N ASP A 203 4.14 6.93 10.53
CA ASP A 203 4.99 7.74 9.68
C ASP A 203 5.91 6.85 8.82
N PRO A 204 6.33 7.33 7.64
CA PRO A 204 7.28 6.62 6.78
C PRO A 204 8.57 6.27 7.54
N PRO A 205 9.22 5.15 7.19
CA PRO A 205 10.48 4.74 7.82
C PRO A 205 11.63 5.68 7.42
N ALA A 206 12.73 5.62 8.19
CA ALA A 206 13.90 6.49 8.02
C ALA A 206 14.41 6.51 6.57
N GLU A 207 14.50 5.34 5.92
CA GLU A 207 14.96 5.25 4.53
C GLU A 207 14.07 6.00 3.54
N PHE A 208 12.79 6.19 3.85
CA PHE A 208 11.90 7.04 3.06
C PHE A 208 12.19 8.52 3.32
N LEU A 209 12.38 8.90 4.59
CA LEU A 209 12.66 10.26 5.01
C LEU A 209 14.02 10.75 4.49
N ASP A 210 15.06 9.90 4.57
CA ASP A 210 16.40 10.20 4.04
C ASP A 210 16.37 10.49 2.53
N ILE A 211 15.53 9.77 1.77
CA ILE A 211 15.34 10.05 0.34
C ILE A 211 14.55 11.34 0.12
N LEU A 212 13.53 11.58 0.94
CA LEU A 212 12.74 12.83 0.86
C LEU A 212 13.63 14.06 1.04
N GLU A 213 14.53 14.05 2.03
CA GLU A 213 15.48 15.13 2.31
C GLU A 213 16.42 15.46 1.13
N ARG A 214 16.77 14.48 0.30
CA ARG A 214 17.60 14.70 -0.90
C ARG A 214 16.94 15.60 -1.95
N PHE A 215 15.64 15.80 -1.87
CA PHE A 215 14.85 16.62 -2.78
C PHE A 215 14.48 17.99 -2.17
N GLU A 216 14.86 18.28 -0.94
CA GLU A 216 14.71 19.59 -0.31
C GLU A 216 15.77 20.58 -0.83
#